data_03fe8bfca861331da1e4833a1b98b7e9
#
_entry.id   03fe8bfca861331da1e4833a1b98b7e9
#
_cell.length_a   1.000
_cell.length_b   1.000
_cell.length_c   1.000
_cell.angle_alpha   90.00
_cell.angle_beta   90.00
_cell.angle_gamma   90.00
#
_symmetry.space_group_name_H-M   'P 1'
#
loop_
_entity.id
_entity.type
_entity.pdbx_description
1 polymer ?
#
loop_
_entity_poly.entity_id
_entity_poly.type
_entity_poly.pdbx_seq_one_letter_code
_entity_poly.pdbx_strand_id
1 'polypeptide(L)'
;MEKKFDAIIIGSGVIGAAISFELAKKGWKTLNIDKHPTSGFGSTSASCAIIRVHYSTFDGCALAYEGYHYWKKWEEYLEYKDESGLALFIECGCMIYQTHENDYLKNIIARANELQIPFEKWDPKLIKSKLPIVDTRQFGPVKLTSD
;
A
#
# COMPACT_ATOMS: atom_id res chain seq x y z
N MET A 1 35.45 -21.19 -10.00
CA MET A 1 34.08 -21.76 -10.19
C MET A 1 33.18 -20.69 -10.76
N GLU A 2 32.57 -20.95 -11.89
CA GLU A 2 31.60 -20.05 -12.51
C GLU A 2 30.32 -20.04 -11.66
N LYS A 3 29.89 -18.84 -11.20
CA LYS A 3 28.65 -18.70 -10.45
C LYS A 3 27.49 -18.66 -11.45
N LYS A 4 26.63 -19.65 -11.43
CA LYS A 4 25.42 -19.70 -12.26
C LYS A 4 24.23 -19.23 -11.45
N PHE A 5 23.40 -18.37 -12.05
CA PHE A 5 22.14 -17.87 -11.51
C PHE A 5 21.00 -18.24 -12.46
N ASP A 6 19.83 -18.49 -11.90
CA ASP A 6 18.62 -18.82 -12.66
C ASP A 6 17.94 -17.54 -13.14
N ALA A 7 18.07 -16.44 -12.37
CA ALA A 7 17.54 -15.13 -12.74
C ALA A 7 18.43 -13.99 -12.25
N ILE A 8 18.45 -12.91 -13.01
CA ILE A 8 19.07 -11.63 -12.64
C ILE A 8 17.96 -10.60 -12.50
N ILE A 9 17.86 -9.95 -11.32
CA ILE A 9 16.89 -8.91 -11.02
C ILE A 9 17.61 -7.57 -11.02
N ILE A 10 17.16 -6.66 -11.88
CA ILE A 10 17.73 -5.31 -11.97
C ILE A 10 16.88 -4.38 -11.10
N GLY A 11 17.48 -3.88 -10.03
CA GLY A 11 16.87 -3.07 -9.00
C GLY A 11 16.69 -3.83 -7.67
N SER A 12 17.15 -3.23 -6.57
CA SER A 12 17.05 -3.78 -5.20
C SER A 12 16.12 -2.94 -4.32
N GLY A 13 15.13 -2.28 -4.91
CA GLY A 13 14.00 -1.68 -4.20
C GLY A 13 13.00 -2.76 -3.74
N VAL A 14 11.89 -2.33 -3.13
CA VAL A 14 10.86 -3.24 -2.60
C VAL A 14 10.35 -4.24 -3.64
N ILE A 15 10.18 -3.82 -4.89
CA ILE A 15 9.72 -4.71 -5.98
C ILE A 15 10.78 -5.78 -6.30
N GLY A 16 12.03 -5.39 -6.51
CA GLY A 16 13.12 -6.34 -6.80
C GLY A 16 13.39 -7.28 -5.64
N ALA A 17 13.31 -6.80 -4.41
CA ALA A 17 13.42 -7.63 -3.21
C ALA A 17 12.29 -8.67 -3.13
N ALA A 18 11.03 -8.25 -3.37
CA ALA A 18 9.89 -9.15 -3.38
C ALA A 18 10.01 -10.23 -4.47
N ILE A 19 10.41 -9.85 -5.69
CA ILE A 19 10.64 -10.81 -6.79
C ILE A 19 11.72 -11.83 -6.41
N SER A 20 12.84 -11.37 -5.86
CA SER A 20 13.91 -12.27 -5.39
C SER A 20 13.43 -13.22 -4.33
N PHE A 21 12.69 -12.72 -3.36
CA PHE A 21 12.16 -13.50 -2.26
C PHE A 21 11.23 -14.62 -2.78
N GLU A 22 10.28 -14.27 -3.62
CA GLU A 22 9.34 -15.23 -4.21
C GLU A 22 10.03 -16.27 -5.10
N LEU A 23 11.05 -15.88 -5.85
CA LEU A 23 11.85 -16.83 -6.64
C LEU A 23 12.69 -17.74 -5.74
N ALA A 24 13.27 -17.21 -4.67
CA ALA A 24 14.03 -17.98 -3.71
C ALA A 24 13.14 -19.04 -2.99
N LYS A 25 11.91 -18.69 -2.62
CA LYS A 25 10.93 -19.66 -2.08
C LYS A 25 10.64 -20.81 -3.06
N LYS A 26 10.80 -20.58 -4.36
CA LYS A 26 10.69 -21.61 -5.42
C LYS A 26 12.00 -22.33 -5.72
N GLY A 27 13.06 -22.09 -4.95
CA GLY A 27 14.36 -22.71 -5.09
C GLY A 27 15.27 -22.12 -6.17
N TRP A 28 14.92 -20.96 -6.74
CA TRP A 28 15.73 -20.29 -7.75
C TRP A 28 16.91 -19.55 -7.12
N LYS A 29 18.08 -19.63 -7.75
CA LYS A 29 19.23 -18.79 -7.43
C LYS A 29 19.12 -17.47 -8.14
N THR A 30 18.94 -16.39 -7.40
CA THR A 30 18.81 -15.04 -7.96
C THR A 30 20.05 -14.19 -7.69
N LEU A 31 20.31 -13.24 -8.59
CA LEU A 31 21.29 -12.17 -8.41
C LEU A 31 20.59 -10.84 -8.55
N ASN A 32 20.60 -10.02 -7.49
CA ASN A 32 20.09 -8.66 -7.54
C ASN A 32 21.24 -7.70 -7.89
N ILE A 33 21.00 -6.82 -8.84
CA ILE A 33 21.92 -5.78 -9.27
C ILE A 33 21.23 -4.42 -9.10
N ASP A 34 21.88 -3.48 -8.43
CA ASP A 34 21.41 -2.11 -8.29
C ASP A 34 22.54 -1.13 -8.58
N LYS A 35 22.19 0.05 -9.09
CA LYS A 35 23.13 1.15 -9.27
C LYS A 35 23.52 1.85 -7.97
N HIS A 36 22.75 1.67 -6.93
CA HIS A 36 22.97 2.26 -5.61
C HIS A 36 23.73 1.30 -4.70
N PRO A 37 24.45 1.84 -3.69
CA PRO A 37 25.32 1.04 -2.84
C PRO A 37 24.57 0.14 -1.84
N THR A 38 23.27 0.42 -1.59
CA THR A 38 22.45 -0.34 -0.65
C THR A 38 21.07 -0.66 -1.23
N SER A 39 20.48 -1.77 -0.75
CA SER A 39 19.10 -2.11 -1.08
C SER A 39 18.12 -1.06 -0.55
N GLY A 40 17.02 -0.85 -1.27
CA GLY A 40 15.98 0.09 -0.90
C GLY A 40 16.32 1.56 -1.14
N PHE A 41 17.53 1.89 -1.53
CA PHE A 41 17.94 3.26 -1.84
C PHE A 41 17.23 3.76 -3.11
N GLY A 42 16.52 4.88 -3.01
CA GLY A 42 15.73 5.46 -4.12
C GLY A 42 14.26 5.57 -3.76
N SER A 43 13.35 5.19 -4.68
CA SER A 43 11.89 5.33 -4.47
C SER A 43 11.38 4.61 -3.22
N THR A 44 11.96 3.48 -2.88
CA THR A 44 11.58 2.70 -1.68
C THR A 44 11.84 3.48 -0.40
N SER A 45 13.03 4.03 -0.22
CA SER A 45 13.39 4.83 0.96
C SER A 45 12.76 6.23 0.95
N ALA A 46 12.37 6.74 -0.23
CA ALA A 46 11.66 8.01 -0.36
C ALA A 46 10.14 7.89 -0.18
N SER A 47 9.62 6.67 0.01
CA SER A 47 8.19 6.42 0.23
C SER A 47 7.83 6.68 1.69
N CYS A 48 6.62 7.24 1.92
CA CYS A 48 6.03 7.31 3.25
C CYS A 48 5.39 6.00 3.73
N ALA A 49 5.55 4.91 2.96
CA ALA A 49 5.08 3.55 3.27
C ALA A 49 3.59 3.46 3.65
N ILE A 50 2.73 4.27 3.02
CA ILE A 50 1.29 4.20 3.21
C ILE A 50 0.73 3.00 2.45
N ILE A 51 0.08 2.09 3.18
CA ILE A 51 -0.68 0.98 2.62
C ILE A 51 -2.15 1.40 2.57
N ARG A 52 -2.77 1.34 1.40
CA ARG A 52 -4.19 1.63 1.22
C ARG A 52 -4.84 0.60 0.30
N VAL A 53 -6.13 0.33 0.49
CA VAL A 53 -6.89 -0.69 -0.24
C VAL A 53 -7.99 -0.11 -1.14
N HIS A 54 -8.07 1.20 -1.26
CA HIS A 54 -9.11 1.88 -2.05
C HIS A 54 -8.53 2.45 -3.36
N TYR A 55 -9.06 1.98 -4.46
CA TYR A 55 -8.76 2.43 -5.82
C TYR A 55 -10.04 2.49 -6.65
N SER A 56 -10.02 3.23 -7.76
CA SER A 56 -11.17 3.33 -8.67
C SER A 56 -11.33 2.12 -9.59
N THR A 57 -10.27 1.32 -9.77
CA THR A 57 -10.26 0.11 -10.61
C THR A 57 -10.37 -1.14 -9.75
N PHE A 58 -11.01 -2.18 -10.29
CA PHE A 58 -11.14 -3.47 -9.61
C PHE A 58 -9.76 -4.09 -9.31
N ASP A 59 -8.91 -4.21 -10.33
CA ASP A 59 -7.60 -4.84 -10.19
C ASP A 59 -6.72 -4.11 -9.17
N GLY A 60 -6.77 -2.76 -9.16
CA GLY A 60 -6.04 -1.95 -8.19
C GLY A 60 -6.50 -2.21 -6.74
N CYS A 61 -7.82 -2.32 -6.52
CA CYS A 61 -8.37 -2.69 -5.22
C CYS A 61 -8.01 -4.13 -4.83
N ALA A 62 -8.16 -5.08 -5.75
CA ALA A 62 -7.92 -6.50 -5.49
C ALA A 62 -6.46 -6.75 -5.10
N LEU A 63 -5.51 -6.25 -5.89
CA LEU A 63 -4.07 -6.37 -5.60
C LEU A 63 -3.69 -5.69 -4.28
N ALA A 64 -4.24 -4.49 -4.01
CA ALA A 64 -3.94 -3.79 -2.78
C ALA A 64 -4.54 -4.49 -1.55
N TYR A 65 -5.72 -5.08 -1.68
CA TYR A 65 -6.37 -5.81 -0.59
C TYR A 65 -5.68 -7.15 -0.32
N GLU A 66 -5.23 -7.84 -1.35
CA GLU A 66 -4.36 -9.02 -1.20
C GLU A 66 -3.07 -8.63 -0.47
N GLY A 67 -2.39 -7.57 -0.91
CA GLY A 67 -1.17 -7.06 -0.28
C GLY A 67 -1.37 -6.68 1.20
N TYR A 68 -2.54 -6.13 1.56
CA TYR A 68 -2.88 -5.83 2.94
C TYR A 68 -2.85 -7.07 3.84
N HIS A 69 -3.34 -8.21 3.37
CA HIS A 69 -3.31 -9.45 4.13
C HIS A 69 -1.90 -9.97 4.37
N TYR A 70 -0.98 -9.82 3.40
CA TYR A 70 0.44 -10.13 3.59
C TYR A 70 1.07 -9.22 4.65
N TRP A 71 0.79 -7.93 4.62
CA TRP A 71 1.30 -7.00 5.64
C TRP A 71 0.79 -7.31 7.04
N LYS A 72 -0.47 -7.69 7.19
CA LYS A 72 -1.01 -8.12 8.50
C LYS A 72 -0.31 -9.34 9.07
N LYS A 73 0.17 -10.21 8.22
CA LYS A 73 0.84 -11.48 8.56
C LYS A 73 2.28 -11.49 8.09
N TRP A 74 2.96 -10.35 8.24
CA TRP A 74 4.27 -10.14 7.63
C TRP A 74 5.32 -11.15 8.09
N GLU A 75 5.39 -11.48 9.39
CA GLU A 75 6.30 -12.51 9.93
C GLU A 75 5.96 -13.91 9.38
N GLU A 76 4.68 -14.24 9.31
CA GLU A 76 4.19 -15.51 8.75
C GLU A 76 4.52 -15.64 7.27
N TYR A 77 4.33 -14.55 6.50
CA TYR A 77 4.66 -14.52 5.08
C TYR A 77 6.16 -14.68 4.79
N LEU A 78 7.00 -14.01 5.57
CA LEU A 78 8.44 -14.09 5.41
C LEU A 78 9.03 -15.43 5.87
N GLU A 79 8.35 -16.13 6.78
CA GLU A 79 8.85 -17.38 7.39
C GLU A 79 10.24 -17.22 8.02
N TYR A 80 10.59 -16.00 8.41
CA TYR A 80 11.91 -15.64 8.92
C TYR A 80 11.80 -14.60 10.03
N LYS A 81 12.61 -14.79 11.08
CA LYS A 81 12.78 -13.81 12.15
C LYS A 81 14.08 -13.05 11.95
N ASP A 82 13.98 -11.73 11.85
CA ASP A 82 15.14 -10.85 11.77
C ASP A 82 15.48 -10.34 13.17
N GLU A 83 16.77 -10.46 13.56
CA GLU A 83 17.25 -9.97 14.86
C GLU A 83 17.12 -8.45 14.98
N SER A 84 17.18 -7.73 13.86
CA SER A 84 16.97 -6.28 13.79
C SER A 84 15.50 -5.88 13.85
N GLY A 85 14.59 -6.85 13.87
CA GLY A 85 13.15 -6.66 13.81
C GLY A 85 12.60 -6.58 12.39
N LEU A 86 11.32 -6.87 12.26
CA LEU A 86 10.58 -6.81 10.99
C LEU A 86 9.91 -5.46 10.82
N ALA A 87 9.53 -5.14 9.57
CA ALA A 87 8.70 -3.98 9.28
C ALA A 87 7.38 -4.06 10.06
N LEU A 88 7.07 -2.99 10.81
CA LEU A 88 5.85 -2.91 11.61
C LEU A 88 4.72 -2.34 10.76
N PHE A 89 3.65 -3.13 10.58
CA PHE A 89 2.42 -2.66 9.97
C PHE A 89 1.46 -2.15 11.06
N ILE A 90 1.14 -0.85 10.99
CA ILE A 90 0.19 -0.20 11.92
C ILE A 90 -1.15 -0.05 11.21
N GLU A 91 -2.15 -0.77 11.67
CA GLU A 91 -3.50 -0.78 11.11
C GLU A 91 -4.32 0.40 11.66
N CYS A 92 -3.98 1.61 11.24
CA CYS A 92 -4.60 2.84 11.72
C CYS A 92 -5.91 3.21 10.99
N GLY A 93 -6.26 2.46 9.96
CA GLY A 93 -7.37 2.81 9.08
C GLY A 93 -7.05 3.93 8.08
N CYS A 94 -8.00 4.23 7.21
CA CYS A 94 -7.89 5.30 6.22
C CYS A 94 -9.22 6.03 6.09
N MET A 95 -9.20 7.36 6.17
CA MET A 95 -10.39 8.18 5.94
C MET A 95 -10.30 8.88 4.60
N ILE A 96 -11.32 8.68 3.76
CA ILE A 96 -11.46 9.36 2.47
C ILE A 96 -12.47 10.49 2.63
N TYR A 97 -11.99 11.74 2.55
CA TYR A 97 -12.85 12.90 2.59
C TYR A 97 -13.42 13.22 1.20
N GLN A 98 -14.71 13.51 1.17
CA GLN A 98 -15.40 13.98 -0.02
C GLN A 98 -16.26 15.18 0.35
N THR A 99 -16.25 16.21 -0.48
CA THR A 99 -17.12 17.40 -0.30
C THR A 99 -18.51 17.16 -0.87
N HIS A 100 -18.62 16.33 -1.87
CA HIS A 100 -19.88 15.89 -2.50
C HIS A 100 -19.70 14.50 -3.12
N GLU A 101 -20.80 13.79 -3.27
CA GLU A 101 -20.77 12.48 -3.91
C GLU A 101 -20.52 12.65 -5.42
N ASN A 102 -19.54 11.92 -5.93
CA ASN A 102 -19.14 11.92 -7.34
C ASN A 102 -18.89 10.49 -7.82
N ASP A 103 -18.68 10.31 -9.13
CA ASP A 103 -18.49 8.98 -9.71
C ASP A 103 -17.22 8.28 -9.21
N TYR A 104 -16.19 9.04 -8.86
CA TYR A 104 -14.98 8.47 -8.26
C TYR A 104 -15.29 7.79 -6.93
N LEU A 105 -16.02 8.45 -6.03
CA LEU A 105 -16.43 7.87 -4.75
C LEU A 105 -17.37 6.67 -4.94
N LYS A 106 -18.34 6.78 -5.87
CA LYS A 106 -19.24 5.66 -6.18
C LYS A 106 -18.46 4.44 -6.65
N ASN A 107 -17.47 4.62 -7.51
CA ASN A 107 -16.62 3.53 -7.98
C ASN A 107 -15.81 2.89 -6.86
N ILE A 108 -15.21 3.68 -5.96
CA ILE A 108 -14.49 3.15 -4.79
C ILE A 108 -15.43 2.30 -3.93
N ILE A 109 -16.63 2.80 -3.63
CA ILE A 109 -17.61 2.08 -2.82
C ILE A 109 -18.08 0.79 -3.53
N ALA A 110 -18.30 0.85 -4.85
CA ALA A 110 -18.67 -0.32 -5.63
C ALA A 110 -17.59 -1.40 -5.57
N ARG A 111 -16.32 -1.03 -5.74
CA ARG A 111 -15.19 -1.98 -5.64
C ARG A 111 -15.03 -2.54 -4.24
N ALA A 112 -15.19 -1.71 -3.20
CA ALA A 112 -15.14 -2.19 -1.83
C ALA A 112 -16.23 -3.22 -1.53
N ASN A 113 -17.46 -3.00 -2.00
CA ASN A 113 -18.57 -3.97 -1.86
C ASN A 113 -18.30 -5.27 -2.63
N GLU A 114 -17.82 -5.17 -3.87
CA GLU A 114 -17.55 -6.31 -4.74
C GLU A 114 -16.45 -7.22 -4.16
N LEU A 115 -15.42 -6.62 -3.57
CA LEU A 115 -14.29 -7.31 -2.95
C LEU A 115 -14.50 -7.59 -1.45
N GLN A 116 -15.66 -7.24 -0.90
CA GLN A 116 -15.97 -7.38 0.53
C GLN A 116 -14.96 -6.69 1.45
N ILE A 117 -14.39 -5.56 0.99
CA ILE A 117 -13.50 -4.72 1.80
C ILE A 117 -14.35 -3.96 2.83
N PRO A 118 -14.09 -4.10 4.14
CA PRO A 118 -14.85 -3.41 5.16
C PRO A 118 -14.70 -1.89 5.06
N PHE A 119 -15.80 -1.17 5.09
CA PHE A 119 -15.83 0.29 5.17
C PHE A 119 -17.06 0.80 5.88
N GLU A 120 -16.99 2.03 6.38
CA GLU A 120 -18.11 2.74 6.99
C GLU A 120 -18.30 4.09 6.29
N LYS A 121 -19.55 4.53 6.17
CA LYS A 121 -19.87 5.89 5.76
C LYS A 121 -20.10 6.76 6.98
N TRP A 122 -19.34 7.80 7.13
CA TRP A 122 -19.46 8.73 8.24
C TRP A 122 -20.03 10.06 7.78
N ASP A 123 -21.08 10.51 8.44
CA ASP A 123 -21.59 11.86 8.29
C ASP A 123 -20.73 12.86 9.09
N PRO A 124 -20.89 14.18 8.87
CA PRO A 124 -20.11 15.19 9.59
C PRO A 124 -20.24 15.13 11.11
N LYS A 125 -21.38 14.69 11.64
CA LYS A 125 -21.59 14.54 13.10
C LYS A 125 -20.77 13.39 13.66
N LEU A 126 -20.79 12.26 12.99
CA LEU A 126 -20.01 11.09 13.37
C LEU A 126 -18.51 11.37 13.24
N ILE A 127 -18.08 12.04 12.16
CA ILE A 127 -16.69 12.48 12.00
C ILE A 127 -16.27 13.35 13.19
N LYS A 128 -17.07 14.36 13.54
CA LYS A 128 -16.75 15.26 14.65
C LYS A 128 -16.72 14.53 16.00
N SER A 129 -17.56 13.53 16.17
CA SER A 129 -17.58 12.69 17.39
C SER A 129 -16.34 11.80 17.51
N LYS A 130 -15.93 11.16 16.41
CA LYS A 130 -14.80 10.22 16.38
C LYS A 130 -13.45 10.93 16.30
N LEU A 131 -13.40 12.06 15.60
CA LEU A 131 -12.22 12.87 15.35
C LEU A 131 -12.47 14.35 15.72
N PRO A 132 -12.48 14.70 17.00
CA PRO A 132 -12.82 16.06 17.45
C PRO A 132 -11.93 17.18 16.90
N ILE A 133 -10.71 16.83 16.48
CA ILE A 133 -9.75 17.78 15.88
C ILE A 133 -10.16 18.24 14.47
N VAL A 134 -10.98 17.43 13.76
CA VAL A 134 -11.38 17.71 12.38
C VAL A 134 -12.43 18.81 12.35
N ASP A 135 -12.24 19.77 11.45
CA ASP A 135 -13.26 20.77 11.14
C ASP A 135 -14.21 20.23 10.08
N THR A 136 -15.47 20.07 10.46
CA THR A 136 -16.54 19.53 9.59
C THR A 136 -17.47 20.60 9.06
N ARG A 137 -17.13 21.90 9.21
CA ARG A 137 -17.91 22.98 8.63
C ARG A 137 -17.81 22.92 7.11
N GLN A 138 -18.87 23.37 6.45
CA GLN A 138 -18.86 23.47 5.01
C GLN A 138 -17.94 24.62 4.59
N PHE A 139 -16.89 24.27 3.86
CA PHE A 139 -16.07 25.25 3.16
C PHE A 139 -16.72 25.55 1.81
N GLY A 140 -16.70 26.82 1.43
CA GLY A 140 -17.20 27.24 0.11
C GLY A 140 -16.44 26.51 -1.02
N PRO A 141 -16.94 26.60 -2.26
CA PRO A 141 -16.32 25.92 -3.38
C PRO A 141 -14.85 26.32 -3.49
N VAL A 142 -13.99 25.34 -3.66
CA VAL A 142 -12.58 25.58 -3.95
C VAL A 142 -12.52 26.42 -5.22
N LYS A 143 -12.06 27.67 -5.11
CA LYS A 143 -11.76 28.47 -6.30
C LYS A 143 -10.57 27.83 -6.97
N LEU A 144 -10.81 27.10 -8.03
CA LEU A 144 -9.75 26.74 -8.96
C LEU A 144 -9.32 28.06 -9.59
N THR A 145 -8.18 28.57 -9.17
CA THR A 145 -7.53 29.66 -9.92
C THR A 145 -7.10 29.06 -11.23
N SER A 146 -7.85 29.36 -12.29
CA SER A 146 -7.37 29.18 -13.65
C SER A 146 -6.41 30.34 -13.90
N ASP A 147 -5.14 30.10 -13.75
CA ASP A 147 -4.08 30.91 -14.35
C ASP A 147 -3.38 30.07 -15.40
#